data_8c0fb3fb467f93d8680034c81d91cba7
#
_entry.id   8c0fb3fb467f93d8680034c81d91cba7
#
_cell.length_a   1.000
_cell.length_b   1.000
_cell.length_c   1.000
_cell.angle_alpha   90.00
_cell.angle_beta   90.00
_cell.angle_gamma   90.00
#
_symmetry.space_group_name_H-M   'P 1'
#
loop_
_entity.id
_entity.type
_entity.pdbx_description
1 polymer ?
#
loop_
_entity_poly.entity_id
_entity_poly.type
_entity_poly.pdbx_seq_one_letter_code
_entity_poly.pdbx_strand_id
1 'polypeptide(L)'
;MAPALLFACLAMGGAEQPCVRCHPSETAAFERSPMGRSVGAPSVFAEGRIVHKLSGSTITIEQRGPVLEHRLEERGVAAKYPVAYSVGAGIVGYSYMVRLGRYLFQSPASYYTQTKSWDLTPGYETEAHLDFTHEISSGCLFCHTGSVNLIGGTANQFGDPPFTPISCERCHGSSAAHLKNPVPGSIVNPARLAPASRDSVCEQCHLEGEVRVLNPGRDWWNFQAGQAAESVFVTYLRTGPSGTLRAVSQSELLARSQCARQSGGRFWCGTCHSPHGNQSHANQPHANQPHANQQNRAQALRQVCLSCHSDLFAHHQAAAECVSCHMPRLRPTNVAHSAITDHSIPRIARAPQPEVRSADSEPKAWREPDPALVRRDLGLAYFDLASSTHAAPDLRQAYQILSQLPPHARQDDPAVEADLGSLLLAQGEAQLAIRMFARASAQDPSNARYIYCLGTALERAGKMEEAVQELKRSIEIDPSQPDAYLELAQLYKKSGRETESRNALREYLRFMPQNIQLR
;
A
#
# COMPACT_ATOMS: atom_id res chain seq x y z
N MET A 1 38.87 -17.13 -0.11
CA MET A 1 38.83 -15.96 0.78
C MET A 1 37.74 -15.03 0.22
N ALA A 2 36.56 -15.07 0.77
CA ALA A 2 35.45 -14.18 0.41
C ALA A 2 35.64 -12.86 1.17
N PRO A 3 35.40 -11.69 0.56
CA PRO A 3 35.48 -10.43 1.28
C PRO A 3 34.29 -10.35 2.26
N ALA A 4 34.62 -10.15 3.54
CA ALA A 4 33.67 -9.78 4.56
C ALA A 4 33.10 -8.40 4.20
N LEU A 5 31.85 -8.36 3.75
CA LEU A 5 31.08 -7.13 3.65
C LEU A 5 30.84 -6.62 5.08
N LEU A 6 31.61 -5.63 5.49
CA LEU A 6 31.29 -4.78 6.62
C LEU A 6 29.97 -4.07 6.30
N PHE A 7 28.87 -4.58 6.82
CA PHE A 7 27.64 -3.80 6.96
C PHE A 7 27.89 -2.75 8.05
N ALA A 8 28.32 -1.56 7.62
CA ALA A 8 28.20 -0.39 8.45
C ALA A 8 26.70 -0.25 8.80
N CYS A 9 26.39 -0.31 10.08
CA CYS A 9 25.12 0.15 10.64
C CYS A 9 25.05 1.66 10.33
N LEU A 10 24.64 2.01 9.11
CA LEU A 10 24.17 3.34 8.81
C LEU A 10 22.88 3.49 9.62
N ALA A 11 23.00 4.03 10.83
CA ALA A 11 21.92 4.80 11.38
C ALA A 11 21.45 5.64 10.19
N MET A 12 20.17 5.51 9.81
CA MET A 12 19.53 6.46 8.92
C MET A 12 19.59 7.79 9.67
N GLY A 13 20.74 8.46 9.61
CA GLY A 13 20.89 9.83 10.00
C GLY A 13 19.98 10.60 9.08
N GLY A 14 18.77 10.86 9.54
CA GLY A 14 17.86 11.77 8.87
C GLY A 14 18.67 13.03 8.67
N ALA A 15 18.84 13.47 7.41
CA ALA A 15 19.33 14.82 7.14
C ALA A 15 18.52 15.71 8.07
N GLU A 16 19.20 16.45 8.96
CA GLU A 16 18.59 17.26 10.00
C GLU A 16 17.44 18.04 9.37
N GLN A 17 16.19 17.69 9.73
CA GLN A 17 15.04 18.26 9.05
C GLN A 17 15.10 19.77 9.28
N PRO A 18 15.08 20.60 8.25
CA PRO A 18 15.23 22.06 8.42
C PRO A 18 14.18 22.65 9.36
N CYS A 19 13.07 21.93 9.57
CA CYS A 19 11.96 22.29 10.45
C CYS A 19 12.37 22.36 11.93
N VAL A 20 13.32 21.51 12.39
CA VAL A 20 13.72 21.42 13.81
C VAL A 20 14.25 22.73 14.38
N ARG A 21 14.85 23.58 13.53
CA ARG A 21 15.39 24.87 13.96
C ARG A 21 14.34 25.83 14.50
N CYS A 22 13.12 25.77 13.96
CA CYS A 22 12.02 26.66 14.35
C CYS A 22 10.89 25.90 15.07
N HIS A 23 10.74 24.60 14.83
CA HIS A 23 9.68 23.74 15.35
C HIS A 23 10.24 22.51 16.10
N PRO A 24 11.12 22.69 17.10
CA PRO A 24 11.81 21.57 17.76
C PRO A 24 10.84 20.63 18.50
N SER A 25 9.79 21.18 19.11
CA SER A 25 8.80 20.41 19.87
C SER A 25 7.94 19.55 18.97
N GLU A 26 7.45 20.09 17.87
CA GLU A 26 6.63 19.41 16.86
C GLU A 26 7.44 18.32 16.16
N THR A 27 8.68 18.61 15.78
CA THR A 27 9.60 17.66 15.14
C THR A 27 9.87 16.49 16.06
N ALA A 28 10.31 16.75 17.30
CA ALA A 28 10.61 15.69 18.26
C ALA A 28 9.37 14.85 18.64
N ALA A 29 8.18 15.45 18.66
CA ALA A 29 6.96 14.72 18.94
C ALA A 29 6.51 13.88 17.72
N PHE A 30 6.64 14.41 16.51
CA PHE A 30 6.35 13.70 15.28
C PHE A 30 7.27 12.47 15.09
N GLU A 31 8.56 12.61 15.30
CA GLU A 31 9.53 11.50 15.21
C GLU A 31 9.20 10.34 16.16
N ARG A 32 8.59 10.63 17.31
CA ARG A 32 8.10 9.61 18.24
C ARG A 32 6.71 9.07 17.88
N SER A 33 6.02 9.72 16.96
CA SER A 33 4.67 9.31 16.54
C SER A 33 4.70 8.00 15.73
N PRO A 34 3.57 7.28 15.63
CA PRO A 34 3.46 6.12 14.75
C PRO A 34 3.75 6.43 13.29
N MET A 35 3.36 7.60 12.80
CA MET A 35 3.64 8.02 11.41
C MET A 35 5.13 8.27 11.20
N GLY A 36 5.80 8.97 12.11
CA GLY A 36 7.25 9.22 12.03
C GLY A 36 8.10 7.95 12.12
N ARG A 37 7.52 6.85 12.65
CA ARG A 37 8.16 5.53 12.79
C ARG A 37 7.56 4.46 11.89
N SER A 38 6.88 4.86 10.82
CA SER A 38 6.17 3.93 9.94
C SER A 38 7.07 2.94 9.20
N VAL A 39 8.33 3.29 9.01
CA VAL A 39 9.35 2.45 8.38
C VAL A 39 10.72 2.76 9.02
N GLY A 40 11.56 1.74 9.15
CA GLY A 40 12.88 1.93 9.74
C GLY A 40 13.75 0.68 9.70
N ALA A 41 14.86 0.73 10.47
CA ALA A 41 15.69 -0.44 10.70
C ALA A 41 14.85 -1.61 11.26
N PRO A 42 15.27 -2.87 11.02
CA PRO A 42 14.51 -4.03 11.48
C PRO A 42 14.27 -3.99 12.99
N SER A 43 12.99 -4.00 13.38
CA SER A 43 12.62 -4.22 14.79
C SER A 43 12.79 -5.70 15.12
N VAL A 44 13.59 -5.99 16.13
CA VAL A 44 13.94 -7.35 16.51
C VAL A 44 13.12 -7.78 17.71
N PHE A 45 12.58 -8.99 17.66
CA PHE A 45 11.84 -9.64 18.72
C PHE A 45 12.42 -11.04 18.98
N ALA A 46 11.81 -11.80 19.89
CA ALA A 46 12.18 -13.18 20.10
C ALA A 46 12.14 -13.98 18.79
N GLU A 47 13.02 -14.96 18.69
CA GLU A 47 13.01 -15.92 17.59
C GLU A 47 11.64 -16.58 17.45
N GLY A 48 11.29 -17.01 16.24
CA GLY A 48 9.98 -17.54 15.97
C GLY A 48 9.96 -18.55 14.83
N ARG A 49 8.84 -19.27 14.77
CA ARG A 49 8.59 -20.23 13.70
C ARG A 49 7.14 -20.17 13.30
N ILE A 50 6.91 -20.11 11.98
CA ILE A 50 5.58 -20.14 11.37
C ILE A 50 5.53 -21.37 10.46
N VAL A 51 4.43 -22.12 10.52
CA VAL A 51 4.17 -23.23 9.60
C VAL A 51 2.98 -22.86 8.74
N HIS A 52 3.19 -22.78 7.44
CA HIS A 52 2.14 -22.51 6.48
C HIS A 52 1.36 -23.79 6.18
N LYS A 53 0.08 -23.81 6.52
CA LYS A 53 -0.75 -25.03 6.47
C LYS A 53 -1.00 -25.55 5.05
N LEU A 54 -1.10 -24.66 4.06
CA LEU A 54 -1.41 -25.04 2.69
C LEU A 54 -0.21 -25.69 1.97
N SER A 55 0.97 -25.11 2.06
CA SER A 55 2.18 -25.61 1.39
C SER A 55 3.01 -26.57 2.26
N GLY A 56 2.84 -26.52 3.58
CA GLY A 56 3.74 -27.18 4.52
C GLY A 56 5.09 -26.46 4.71
N SER A 57 5.26 -25.30 4.07
CA SER A 57 6.46 -24.46 4.23
C SER A 57 6.63 -24.02 5.68
N THR A 58 7.87 -23.83 6.09
CA THR A 58 8.22 -23.31 7.41
C THR A 58 9.05 -22.03 7.25
N ILE A 59 8.68 -20.98 7.96
CA ILE A 59 9.51 -19.80 8.12
C ILE A 59 10.09 -19.81 9.53
N THR A 60 11.41 -19.75 9.62
CA THR A 60 12.14 -19.60 10.89
C THR A 60 12.72 -18.19 10.95
N ILE A 61 12.47 -17.49 12.04
CA ILE A 61 12.97 -16.14 12.31
C ILE A 61 14.13 -16.27 13.28
N GLU A 62 15.32 -15.92 12.81
CA GLU A 62 16.57 -16.05 13.57
C GLU A 62 17.27 -14.70 13.67
N GLN A 63 17.88 -14.44 14.83
CA GLN A 63 18.78 -13.31 14.99
C GLN A 63 20.24 -13.79 14.99
N ARG A 64 21.04 -13.29 14.06
CA ARG A 64 22.47 -13.60 13.97
C ARG A 64 23.30 -12.34 14.16
N GLY A 65 23.66 -12.06 15.39
CA GLY A 65 24.30 -10.81 15.76
C GLY A 65 23.37 -9.63 15.48
N PRO A 66 23.76 -8.63 14.66
CA PRO A 66 22.90 -7.49 14.32
C PRO A 66 21.90 -7.78 13.21
N VAL A 67 21.96 -8.94 12.56
CA VAL A 67 21.14 -9.28 11.40
C VAL A 67 19.94 -10.11 11.83
N LEU A 68 18.74 -9.63 11.51
CA LEU A 68 17.51 -10.41 11.53
C LEU A 68 17.42 -11.17 10.21
N GLU A 69 17.24 -12.47 10.26
CA GLU A 69 17.16 -13.34 9.09
C GLU A 69 15.83 -14.11 9.11
N HIS A 70 15.13 -14.13 8.00
CA HIS A 70 13.98 -14.99 7.76
C HIS A 70 14.41 -16.13 6.84
N ARG A 71 14.29 -17.36 7.34
CA ARG A 71 14.61 -18.58 6.60
C ARG A 71 13.34 -19.28 6.21
N LEU A 72 13.11 -19.40 4.91
CA LEU A 72 12.03 -20.19 4.34
C LEU A 72 12.54 -21.58 3.99
N GLU A 73 11.81 -22.60 4.39
CA GLU A 73 12.09 -23.99 4.08
C GLU A 73 10.84 -24.68 3.55
N GLU A 74 10.97 -25.35 2.41
CA GLU A 74 9.92 -26.14 1.79
C GLU A 74 10.52 -27.41 1.18
N ARG A 75 9.99 -28.59 1.54
CA ARG A 75 10.40 -29.91 1.00
C ARG A 75 11.91 -30.13 1.01
N GLY A 76 12.61 -29.65 2.05
CA GLY A 76 14.06 -29.81 2.21
C GLY A 76 14.92 -28.78 1.49
N VAL A 77 14.34 -27.86 0.73
CA VAL A 77 15.06 -26.70 0.18
C VAL A 77 14.87 -25.51 1.10
N ALA A 78 15.97 -24.82 1.41
CA ALA A 78 15.94 -23.65 2.27
C ALA A 78 16.55 -22.44 1.56
N ALA A 79 15.92 -21.28 1.74
CA ALA A 79 16.44 -19.98 1.37
C ALA A 79 16.47 -19.05 2.58
N LYS A 80 17.46 -18.16 2.62
CA LYS A 80 17.68 -17.23 3.72
C LYS A 80 17.65 -15.80 3.20
N TYR A 81 16.91 -14.97 3.89
CA TYR A 81 16.67 -13.60 3.52
C TYR A 81 16.97 -12.66 4.67
N PRO A 82 18.07 -11.91 4.61
CA PRO A 82 18.34 -10.87 5.59
C PRO A 82 17.26 -9.79 5.48
N VAL A 83 16.66 -9.47 6.61
CA VAL A 83 15.66 -8.41 6.70
C VAL A 83 16.36 -7.06 6.63
N ALA A 84 15.91 -6.21 5.73
CA ALA A 84 16.48 -4.88 5.53
C ALA A 84 15.71 -3.79 6.32
N TYR A 85 14.37 -3.90 6.36
CA TYR A 85 13.52 -2.89 6.99
C TYR A 85 12.33 -3.53 7.70
N SER A 86 11.84 -2.87 8.75
CA SER A 86 10.51 -3.11 9.29
C SER A 86 9.54 -2.00 8.89
N VAL A 87 8.30 -2.38 8.63
CA VAL A 87 7.18 -1.51 8.30
C VAL A 87 6.16 -1.59 9.42
N GLY A 88 5.70 -0.43 9.90
CA GLY A 88 4.79 -0.31 11.03
C GLY A 88 5.47 0.23 12.28
N ALA A 89 4.69 0.89 13.13
CA ALA A 89 5.15 1.51 14.38
C ALA A 89 4.88 0.66 15.62
N GLY A 90 4.50 -0.61 15.45
CA GLY A 90 4.25 -1.55 16.54
C GLY A 90 2.92 -1.39 17.27
N ILE A 91 1.98 -0.60 16.76
CA ILE A 91 0.64 -0.49 17.37
C ILE A 91 -0.16 -1.76 17.15
N VAL A 92 -0.09 -2.32 15.96
CA VAL A 92 -0.70 -3.59 15.56
C VAL A 92 0.37 -4.66 15.44
N GLY A 93 1.44 -4.35 14.73
CA GLY A 93 2.54 -5.25 14.48
C GLY A 93 3.64 -4.59 13.64
N TYR A 94 4.54 -5.42 13.16
CA TYR A 94 5.59 -5.09 12.21
C TYR A 94 5.56 -6.11 11.08
N SER A 95 5.47 -5.64 9.85
CA SER A 95 5.82 -6.40 8.66
C SER A 95 7.26 -6.12 8.27
N TYR A 96 7.84 -6.94 7.42
CA TYR A 96 9.26 -6.86 7.11
C TYR A 96 9.50 -6.84 5.61
N MET A 97 10.55 -6.11 5.21
CA MET A 97 11.04 -6.10 3.84
C MET A 97 12.44 -6.71 3.78
N VAL A 98 12.64 -7.58 2.82
CA VAL A 98 13.96 -8.12 2.46
C VAL A 98 14.50 -7.36 1.24
N ARG A 99 15.83 -7.26 1.15
CA ARG A 99 16.49 -6.58 0.05
C ARG A 99 17.40 -7.55 -0.71
N LEU A 100 17.15 -7.71 -2.00
CA LEU A 100 17.97 -8.49 -2.92
C LEU A 100 18.64 -7.54 -3.93
N GLY A 101 19.87 -7.13 -3.63
CA GLY A 101 20.53 -6.09 -4.42
C GLY A 101 19.80 -4.75 -4.30
N ARG A 102 19.19 -4.29 -5.39
CA ARG A 102 18.39 -3.05 -5.43
C ARG A 102 16.88 -3.28 -5.32
N TYR A 103 16.44 -4.53 -5.17
CA TYR A 103 15.04 -4.91 -5.13
C TYR A 103 14.55 -5.09 -3.70
N LEU A 104 13.30 -4.71 -3.45
CA LEU A 104 12.63 -4.86 -2.15
C LEU A 104 11.45 -5.81 -2.30
N PHE A 105 11.37 -6.79 -1.41
CA PHE A 105 10.28 -7.75 -1.38
C PHE A 105 9.67 -7.85 0.01
N GLN A 106 8.37 -8.13 0.07
CA GLN A 106 7.69 -8.37 1.32
C GLN A 106 8.10 -9.73 1.89
N SER A 107 8.36 -9.76 3.19
CA SER A 107 8.51 -11.04 3.89
C SER A 107 7.13 -11.63 4.20
N PRO A 108 6.95 -12.96 4.04
CA PRO A 108 5.73 -13.63 4.46
C PRO A 108 5.56 -13.75 5.99
N ALA A 109 6.50 -13.25 6.79
CA ALA A 109 6.44 -13.26 8.25
C ALA A 109 6.27 -11.85 8.83
N SER A 110 5.29 -11.69 9.73
CA SER A 110 5.03 -10.47 10.50
C SER A 110 5.01 -10.77 12.00
N TYR A 111 5.42 -9.78 12.81
CA TYR A 111 5.30 -9.85 14.26
C TYR A 111 4.11 -9.03 14.74
N TYR A 112 3.16 -9.66 15.41
CA TYR A 112 1.95 -9.03 15.94
C TYR A 112 2.13 -8.66 17.40
N THR A 113 2.19 -7.37 17.69
CA THR A 113 2.46 -6.84 19.03
C THR A 113 1.32 -7.07 20.02
N GLN A 114 0.09 -7.16 19.54
CA GLN A 114 -1.09 -7.39 20.40
C GLN A 114 -1.13 -8.81 20.94
N THR A 115 -0.69 -9.79 20.17
CA THR A 115 -0.58 -11.22 20.57
C THR A 115 0.82 -11.61 21.01
N LYS A 116 1.82 -10.74 20.76
CA LYS A 116 3.24 -10.99 20.99
C LYS A 116 3.73 -12.26 20.30
N SER A 117 3.28 -12.47 19.07
CA SER A 117 3.58 -13.68 18.28
C SER A 117 3.92 -13.35 16.84
N TRP A 118 4.67 -14.25 16.23
CA TRP A 118 4.88 -14.29 14.79
C TRP A 118 3.73 -15.01 14.11
N ASP A 119 3.27 -14.50 12.97
CA ASP A 119 2.33 -15.18 12.09
C ASP A 119 2.54 -14.66 10.65
N LEU A 120 1.76 -15.19 9.71
CA LEU A 120 1.83 -14.78 8.31
C LEU A 120 1.57 -13.28 8.14
N THR A 121 2.28 -12.69 7.22
CA THR A 121 1.98 -11.32 6.76
C THR A 121 0.65 -11.33 6.01
N PRO A 122 -0.20 -10.30 6.19
CA PRO A 122 -1.47 -10.22 5.49
C PRO A 122 -1.32 -10.39 3.98
N GLY A 123 -2.15 -11.24 3.40
CA GLY A 123 -2.13 -11.60 1.98
C GLY A 123 -1.50 -12.97 1.69
N TYR A 124 -0.74 -13.54 2.62
CA TYR A 124 -0.12 -14.87 2.43
C TYR A 124 -0.97 -16.05 2.93
N GLU A 125 -2.09 -15.79 3.58
CA GLU A 125 -2.91 -16.85 4.21
C GLU A 125 -3.53 -17.81 3.20
N THR A 126 -3.77 -17.35 1.98
CA THR A 126 -4.44 -18.09 0.90
C THR A 126 -3.48 -18.52 -0.22
N GLU A 127 -2.22 -18.15 -0.13
CA GLU A 127 -1.23 -18.52 -1.13
C GLU A 127 -0.97 -20.03 -1.15
N ALA A 128 -0.83 -20.60 -2.34
CA ALA A 128 -0.54 -22.04 -2.47
C ALA A 128 0.88 -22.39 -1.98
N HIS A 129 1.81 -21.45 -2.11
CA HIS A 129 3.20 -21.54 -1.69
C HIS A 129 3.63 -20.24 -1.04
N LEU A 130 4.56 -20.30 -0.09
CA LEU A 130 5.20 -19.10 0.43
C LEU A 130 6.47 -18.80 -0.36
N ASP A 131 6.69 -17.51 -0.61
CA ASP A 131 7.91 -17.02 -1.24
C ASP A 131 8.23 -15.58 -0.79
N PHE A 132 9.27 -15.01 -1.36
CA PHE A 132 9.67 -13.61 -1.15
C PHE A 132 9.61 -12.85 -2.49
N THR A 133 8.56 -13.06 -3.26
CA THR A 133 8.40 -12.45 -4.58
C THR A 133 7.34 -11.38 -4.64
N HIS A 134 6.63 -11.12 -3.53
CA HIS A 134 5.73 -9.98 -3.45
C HIS A 134 6.55 -8.69 -3.47
N GLU A 135 6.58 -8.05 -4.62
CA GLU A 135 7.35 -6.83 -4.85
C GLU A 135 6.81 -5.67 -4.02
N ILE A 136 7.73 -4.89 -3.44
CA ILE A 136 7.39 -3.63 -2.80
C ILE A 136 7.36 -2.54 -3.86
N SER A 137 6.17 -2.22 -4.35
CA SER A 137 5.99 -1.17 -5.35
C SER A 137 6.06 0.24 -4.75
N SER A 138 6.19 1.23 -5.61
CA SER A 138 6.11 2.64 -5.22
C SER A 138 4.77 3.01 -4.58
N GLY A 139 3.67 2.34 -4.97
CA GLY A 139 2.35 2.49 -4.35
C GLY A 139 2.29 2.01 -2.90
N CYS A 140 2.97 0.88 -2.57
CA CYS A 140 3.09 0.41 -1.18
C CYS A 140 3.85 1.43 -0.32
N LEU A 141 4.96 1.97 -0.84
CA LEU A 141 5.79 2.93 -0.13
C LEU A 141 5.12 4.30 0.00
N PHE A 142 4.17 4.64 -0.87
CA PHE A 142 3.45 5.91 -0.82
C PHE A 142 2.78 6.19 0.54
N CYS A 143 2.23 5.15 1.19
CA CYS A 143 1.59 5.28 2.50
C CYS A 143 2.59 5.18 3.68
N HIS A 144 3.75 4.57 3.48
CA HIS A 144 4.67 4.24 4.57
C HIS A 144 5.93 5.09 4.59
N THR A 145 6.21 5.87 3.54
CA THR A 145 7.46 6.64 3.41
C THR A 145 7.21 8.11 3.05
N GLY A 146 8.24 8.92 3.19
CA GLY A 146 8.21 10.34 2.81
C GLY A 146 8.46 10.56 1.33
N SER A 147 9.40 9.81 0.78
CA SER A 147 9.74 9.81 -0.64
C SER A 147 10.35 8.47 -1.04
N VAL A 148 10.41 8.19 -2.34
CA VAL A 148 11.08 7.01 -2.89
C VAL A 148 12.18 7.42 -3.87
N ASN A 149 13.22 6.60 -3.94
CA ASN A 149 14.29 6.71 -4.92
C ASN A 149 14.16 5.53 -5.90
N LEU A 150 13.02 5.51 -6.64
CA LEU A 150 12.74 4.49 -7.63
C LEU A 150 13.58 4.75 -8.89
N ILE A 151 14.20 3.70 -9.43
CA ILE A 151 14.90 3.77 -10.71
C ILE A 151 13.84 3.74 -11.82
N GLY A 152 13.86 4.74 -12.68
CA GLY A 152 12.85 4.94 -13.71
C GLY A 152 12.70 3.72 -14.62
N GLY A 153 11.46 3.41 -14.99
CA GLY A 153 11.10 2.27 -15.82
C GLY A 153 10.95 0.94 -15.08
N THR A 154 11.32 0.88 -13.79
CA THR A 154 11.20 -0.33 -12.98
C THR A 154 10.07 -0.22 -11.96
N ALA A 155 9.46 -1.37 -11.64
CA ALA A 155 8.42 -1.44 -10.61
C ALA A 155 9.00 -1.52 -9.19
N ASN A 156 10.19 -2.14 -9.03
CA ASN A 156 10.78 -2.53 -7.75
C ASN A 156 12.30 -2.37 -7.70
N GLN A 157 12.90 -1.47 -8.48
CA GLN A 157 14.35 -1.22 -8.38
C GLN A 157 14.61 0.14 -7.75
N PHE A 158 15.35 0.16 -6.64
CA PHE A 158 15.56 1.36 -5.85
C PHE A 158 17.04 1.76 -5.79
N GLY A 159 17.28 3.06 -5.74
CA GLY A 159 18.57 3.65 -5.42
C GLY A 159 18.96 3.46 -3.95
N ASP A 160 19.95 4.20 -3.48
CA ASP A 160 20.45 4.10 -2.12
C ASP A 160 20.57 5.50 -1.50
N PRO A 161 19.82 5.82 -0.43
CA PRO A 161 18.78 5.00 0.21
C PRO A 161 17.52 4.82 -0.69
N PRO A 162 16.75 3.73 -0.51
CA PRO A 162 15.61 3.44 -1.35
C PRO A 162 14.42 4.38 -1.12
N PHE A 163 14.31 4.93 0.08
CA PHE A 163 13.25 5.86 0.50
C PHE A 163 13.71 6.68 1.71
N THR A 164 12.93 7.72 2.03
CA THR A 164 13.03 8.46 3.30
C THR A 164 11.83 8.16 4.19
N PRO A 165 11.95 8.23 5.53
CA PRO A 165 10.79 8.17 6.42
C PRO A 165 9.78 9.27 6.11
N ILE A 166 8.51 9.08 6.54
CA ILE A 166 7.49 10.13 6.44
C ILE A 166 8.03 11.41 7.09
N SER A 167 7.90 12.52 6.38
CA SER A 167 8.36 13.84 6.82
C SER A 167 7.21 14.84 6.95
N CYS A 168 7.51 16.01 7.47
CA CYS A 168 6.57 17.12 7.60
C CYS A 168 5.92 17.49 6.25
N GLU A 169 6.67 17.39 5.16
CA GLU A 169 6.22 17.76 3.81
C GLU A 169 5.12 16.85 3.26
N ARG A 170 4.95 15.63 3.79
CA ARG A 170 3.82 14.76 3.39
C ARG A 170 2.46 15.37 3.75
N CYS A 171 2.42 16.22 4.79
CA CYS A 171 1.21 16.89 5.26
C CYS A 171 1.21 18.39 4.98
N HIS A 172 2.38 19.00 4.93
CA HIS A 172 2.54 20.44 4.79
C HIS A 172 2.96 20.89 3.38
N GLY A 173 3.18 19.98 2.44
CA GLY A 173 3.72 20.29 1.12
C GLY A 173 5.19 20.75 1.19
N SER A 174 5.69 21.27 0.08
CA SER A 174 7.08 21.72 0.00
C SER A 174 7.39 22.86 0.98
N SER A 175 8.45 22.69 1.76
CA SER A 175 8.94 23.68 2.72
C SER A 175 9.79 24.78 2.08
N ALA A 176 10.16 24.66 0.80
CA ALA A 176 11.14 25.52 0.15
C ALA A 176 10.80 27.03 0.19
N ALA A 177 9.55 27.39 -0.02
CA ALA A 177 9.10 28.78 0.07
C ALA A 177 9.09 29.29 1.51
N HIS A 178 8.62 28.46 2.43
CA HIS A 178 8.55 28.76 3.86
C HIS A 178 9.95 28.97 4.47
N LEU A 179 10.91 28.14 4.11
CA LEU A 179 12.30 28.29 4.59
C LEU A 179 12.96 29.59 4.12
N LYS A 180 12.57 30.12 2.96
CA LYS A 180 13.05 31.40 2.46
C LYS A 180 12.37 32.59 3.13
N ASN A 181 11.07 32.46 3.42
CA ASN A 181 10.25 33.51 4.03
C ASN A 181 9.19 32.87 4.95
N PRO A 182 9.51 32.69 6.25
CA PRO A 182 8.67 31.95 7.20
C PRO A 182 7.47 32.81 7.70
N VAL A 183 6.56 33.11 6.77
CA VAL A 183 5.31 33.83 7.10
C VAL A 183 4.10 32.88 7.08
N PRO A 184 3.00 33.20 7.78
CA PRO A 184 1.75 32.46 7.67
C PRO A 184 1.27 32.37 6.21
N GLY A 185 0.95 31.16 5.76
CA GLY A 185 0.48 30.91 4.38
C GLY A 185 1.59 30.57 3.37
N SER A 186 2.86 30.69 3.72
CA SER A 186 3.98 30.26 2.86
C SER A 186 4.20 28.73 2.86
N ILE A 187 3.45 28.01 3.68
CA ILE A 187 3.40 26.54 3.74
C ILE A 187 1.94 26.11 3.97
N VAL A 188 1.58 24.92 3.50
CA VAL A 188 0.24 24.38 3.70
C VAL A 188 0.01 24.09 5.18
N ASN A 189 -1.14 24.55 5.70
CA ASN A 189 -1.66 24.13 7.01
C ASN A 189 -2.96 23.35 6.76
N PRO A 190 -3.00 22.03 6.95
CA PRO A 190 -4.17 21.22 6.67
C PRO A 190 -5.45 21.73 7.36
N ALA A 191 -5.35 22.22 8.58
CA ALA A 191 -6.52 22.74 9.32
C ALA A 191 -7.18 24.00 8.69
N ARG A 192 -6.49 24.65 7.75
CA ARG A 192 -6.99 25.86 7.04
C ARG A 192 -7.49 25.57 5.62
N LEU A 193 -7.37 24.32 5.18
CA LEU A 193 -7.82 23.92 3.85
C LEU A 193 -9.33 23.71 3.80
N ALA A 194 -9.88 23.80 2.58
CA ALA A 194 -11.24 23.32 2.32
C ALA A 194 -11.36 21.82 2.66
N PRO A 195 -12.54 21.35 3.09
CA PRO A 195 -12.71 19.99 3.58
C PRO A 195 -12.13 18.89 2.67
N ALA A 196 -12.39 18.92 1.38
CA ALA A 196 -11.88 17.91 0.46
C ALA A 196 -10.34 17.84 0.44
N SER A 197 -9.67 18.97 0.26
CA SER A 197 -8.19 19.04 0.27
C SER A 197 -7.60 18.74 1.65
N ARG A 198 -8.28 19.17 2.73
CA ARG A 198 -7.86 18.89 4.10
C ARG A 198 -7.89 17.39 4.40
N ASP A 199 -9.01 16.75 4.10
CA ASP A 199 -9.24 15.34 4.40
C ASP A 199 -8.35 14.44 3.53
N SER A 200 -8.08 14.84 2.27
CA SER A 200 -7.14 14.16 1.37
C SER A 200 -5.72 14.03 1.94
N VAL A 201 -5.28 14.95 2.81
CA VAL A 201 -3.99 14.83 3.52
C VAL A 201 -3.94 13.59 4.41
N CYS A 202 -5.05 13.21 5.04
CA CYS A 202 -5.12 12.00 5.86
C CYS A 202 -5.46 10.78 4.99
N GLU A 203 -6.37 10.96 4.04
CA GLU A 203 -6.92 9.92 3.20
C GLU A 203 -5.91 9.35 2.19
N GLN A 204 -4.87 10.10 1.83
CA GLN A 204 -3.78 9.56 1.01
C GLN A 204 -3.22 8.23 1.56
N CYS A 205 -3.29 8.03 2.88
CA CYS A 205 -2.82 6.82 3.57
C CYS A 205 -3.95 6.10 4.34
N HIS A 206 -4.93 6.82 4.92
CA HIS A 206 -5.95 6.28 5.80
C HIS A 206 -7.31 6.02 5.13
N LEU A 207 -7.35 6.03 3.81
CA LEU A 207 -8.45 5.58 2.97
C LEU A 207 -7.90 4.62 1.92
N GLU A 208 -7.88 3.32 2.18
CA GLU A 208 -7.40 2.33 1.21
C GLU A 208 -8.42 2.09 0.10
N GLY A 209 -9.69 2.01 0.46
CA GLY A 209 -10.75 1.59 -0.46
C GLY A 209 -10.63 0.13 -0.89
N GLU A 210 -11.23 -0.20 -2.00
CA GLU A 210 -11.06 -1.49 -2.68
C GLU A 210 -9.95 -1.41 -3.73
N VAL A 211 -9.93 -0.31 -4.47
CA VAL A 211 -8.96 -0.03 -5.51
C VAL A 211 -8.76 1.48 -5.67
N ARG A 212 -7.59 1.87 -6.10
CA ARG A 212 -7.24 3.24 -6.46
C ARG A 212 -6.78 3.30 -7.90
N VAL A 213 -7.43 4.15 -8.68
CA VAL A 213 -7.13 4.36 -10.10
C VAL A 213 -6.37 5.68 -10.25
N LEU A 214 -5.18 5.63 -10.82
CA LEU A 214 -4.39 6.81 -11.15
C LEU A 214 -4.99 7.54 -12.36
N ASN A 215 -4.98 8.87 -12.31
CA ASN A 215 -5.33 9.69 -13.44
C ASN A 215 -4.27 9.56 -14.56
N PRO A 216 -4.63 9.79 -15.82
CA PRO A 216 -3.68 9.69 -16.93
C PRO A 216 -2.41 10.51 -16.71
N GLY A 217 -1.24 9.88 -16.91
CA GLY A 217 0.06 10.54 -16.75
C GLY A 217 0.44 10.90 -15.31
N ARG A 218 -0.29 10.40 -14.33
CA ARG A 218 0.03 10.59 -12.89
C ARG A 218 0.65 9.34 -12.29
N ASP A 219 1.45 9.58 -11.25
CA ASP A 219 1.87 8.56 -10.30
C ASP A 219 1.48 8.97 -8.86
N TRP A 220 1.64 8.06 -7.91
CA TRP A 220 1.29 8.28 -6.50
C TRP A 220 1.98 9.53 -5.91
N TRP A 221 3.22 9.79 -6.28
CA TRP A 221 4.06 10.87 -5.75
C TRP A 221 3.74 12.24 -6.33
N ASN A 222 2.83 12.31 -7.31
CA ASN A 222 2.29 13.59 -7.80
C ASN A 222 1.29 14.21 -6.82
N PHE A 223 0.79 13.45 -5.83
CA PHE A 223 -0.07 14.03 -4.80
C PHE A 223 0.73 14.95 -3.88
N GLN A 224 0.22 16.16 -3.69
CA GLN A 224 0.78 17.15 -2.77
C GLN A 224 -0.29 17.65 -1.81
N ALA A 225 0.09 17.86 -0.54
CA ALA A 225 -0.80 18.45 0.44
C ALA A 225 -1.37 19.80 -0.06
N GLY A 226 -2.66 20.00 0.12
CA GLY A 226 -3.39 21.16 -0.40
C GLY A 226 -4.23 20.87 -1.64
N GLN A 227 -3.97 19.74 -2.31
CA GLN A 227 -4.79 19.25 -3.42
C GLN A 227 -5.86 18.29 -2.92
N ALA A 228 -6.93 18.13 -3.69
CA ALA A 228 -7.84 17.00 -3.55
C ALA A 228 -7.18 15.74 -4.15
N ALA A 229 -7.33 14.58 -3.51
CA ALA A 229 -6.72 13.33 -3.95
C ALA A 229 -7.16 12.97 -5.38
N GLU A 230 -8.40 13.30 -5.74
CA GLU A 230 -9.03 13.02 -7.02
C GLU A 230 -8.34 13.73 -8.20
N SER A 231 -7.46 14.72 -7.93
CA SER A 231 -6.59 15.33 -8.97
C SER A 231 -5.43 14.41 -9.39
N VAL A 232 -5.17 13.35 -8.65
CA VAL A 232 -4.07 12.41 -8.90
C VAL A 232 -4.57 10.97 -9.02
N PHE A 233 -5.43 10.54 -8.11
CA PHE A 233 -6.04 9.20 -8.11
C PHE A 233 -7.44 9.21 -7.51
N VAL A 234 -8.28 8.32 -7.99
CA VAL A 234 -9.63 8.11 -7.48
C VAL A 234 -9.69 6.81 -6.68
N THR A 235 -10.22 6.88 -5.46
CA THR A 235 -10.44 5.70 -4.62
C THR A 235 -11.85 5.17 -4.84
N TYR A 236 -11.97 3.89 -5.16
CA TYR A 236 -13.25 3.20 -5.33
C TYR A 236 -13.56 2.29 -4.14
N LEU A 237 -14.82 2.27 -3.76
CA LEU A 237 -15.37 1.43 -2.70
C LEU A 237 -16.48 0.57 -3.25
N ARG A 238 -16.64 -0.66 -2.76
CA ARG A 238 -17.86 -1.43 -2.94
C ARG A 238 -18.79 -1.20 -1.76
N THR A 239 -19.97 -0.67 -2.04
CA THR A 239 -21.03 -0.49 -1.05
C THR A 239 -21.96 -1.71 -1.07
N GLY A 240 -21.68 -2.69 -0.23
CA GLY A 240 -22.63 -3.74 0.13
C GLY A 240 -23.36 -3.37 1.42
N PRO A 241 -24.42 -4.09 1.83
CA PRO A 241 -25.08 -3.89 3.12
C PRO A 241 -24.11 -4.08 4.29
N SER A 242 -22.92 -4.53 4.00
CA SER A 242 -21.93 -4.87 4.99
C SER A 242 -20.53 -4.90 4.39
N GLY A 243 -19.82 -3.75 4.36
CA GLY A 243 -18.44 -3.70 3.89
C GLY A 243 -17.48 -4.42 4.85
N THR A 244 -16.52 -5.15 4.33
CA THR A 244 -15.43 -5.68 5.15
C THR A 244 -14.63 -4.52 5.75
N LEU A 245 -14.38 -4.58 7.05
CA LEU A 245 -13.59 -3.58 7.74
C LEU A 245 -12.10 -3.80 7.42
N ARG A 246 -11.44 -2.79 6.88
CA ARG A 246 -9.99 -2.78 6.67
C ARG A 246 -9.29 -1.92 7.71
N ALA A 247 -8.05 -2.22 8.01
CA ALA A 247 -7.25 -1.50 9.00
C ALA A 247 -7.05 -0.01 8.64
N VAL A 248 -7.08 0.34 7.37
CA VAL A 248 -6.90 1.72 6.87
C VAL A 248 -8.21 2.39 6.46
N SER A 249 -9.35 1.82 6.85
CA SER A 249 -10.70 2.36 6.56
C SER A 249 -11.20 3.38 7.59
N GLN A 250 -10.31 4.05 8.35
CA GLN A 250 -10.72 5.03 9.37
C GLN A 250 -11.51 6.19 8.76
N SER A 251 -11.09 6.69 7.60
CA SER A 251 -11.80 7.78 6.89
C SER A 251 -13.19 7.34 6.43
N GLU A 252 -13.29 6.12 5.90
CA GLU A 252 -14.56 5.52 5.48
C GLU A 252 -15.54 5.36 6.65
N LEU A 253 -15.06 4.83 7.78
CA LEU A 253 -15.87 4.72 8.99
C LEU A 253 -16.28 6.09 9.52
N LEU A 254 -15.36 7.06 9.56
CA LEU A 254 -15.65 8.42 10.03
C LEU A 254 -16.75 9.07 9.17
N ALA A 255 -16.73 8.92 7.87
CA ALA A 255 -17.76 9.45 6.99
C ALA A 255 -19.15 8.84 7.23
N ARG A 256 -19.22 7.65 7.83
CA ARG A 256 -20.49 7.02 8.25
C ARG A 256 -21.03 7.61 9.56
N SER A 257 -20.19 8.30 10.35
CA SER A 257 -20.60 8.87 11.63
C SER A 257 -21.58 10.04 11.46
N GLN A 258 -22.54 10.17 12.38
CA GLN A 258 -23.42 11.32 12.38
C GLN A 258 -22.66 12.61 12.72
N CYS A 259 -21.60 12.51 13.51
CA CYS A 259 -20.72 13.64 13.83
C CYS A 259 -20.14 14.28 12.55
N ALA A 260 -19.59 13.46 11.64
CA ALA A 260 -19.07 13.97 10.37
C ALA A 260 -20.19 14.53 9.48
N ARG A 261 -21.28 13.77 9.29
CA ARG A 261 -22.40 14.13 8.39
C ARG A 261 -23.11 15.42 8.80
N GLN A 262 -23.30 15.64 10.11
CA GLN A 262 -24.05 16.79 10.65
C GLN A 262 -23.19 18.03 10.89
N SER A 263 -21.87 17.88 10.85
CA SER A 263 -20.96 18.98 11.21
C SER A 263 -20.75 20.02 10.11
N GLY A 264 -21.22 19.76 8.87
CA GLY A 264 -20.91 20.65 7.74
C GLY A 264 -19.41 20.73 7.44
N GLY A 265 -18.69 19.62 7.59
CA GLY A 265 -17.24 19.54 7.34
C GLY A 265 -16.36 20.04 8.50
N ARG A 266 -16.92 20.45 9.62
CA ARG A 266 -16.13 20.89 10.80
C ARG A 266 -15.51 19.75 11.58
N PHE A 267 -16.14 18.59 11.61
CA PHE A 267 -15.64 17.39 12.28
C PHE A 267 -14.77 16.56 11.32
N TRP A 268 -13.53 16.35 11.65
CA TRP A 268 -12.52 15.68 10.84
C TRP A 268 -11.47 14.99 11.70
N CYS A 269 -10.48 14.34 11.11
CA CYS A 269 -9.44 13.59 11.86
C CYS A 269 -8.74 14.45 12.91
N GLY A 270 -8.39 15.71 12.56
CA GLY A 270 -7.74 16.64 13.49
C GLY A 270 -8.60 17.13 14.66
N THR A 271 -9.93 16.87 14.67
CA THR A 271 -10.78 17.15 15.82
C THR A 271 -10.39 16.30 17.03
N CYS A 272 -9.95 15.05 16.80
CA CYS A 272 -9.58 14.10 17.86
C CYS A 272 -8.08 13.77 17.88
N HIS A 273 -7.39 13.91 16.73
CA HIS A 273 -6.00 13.51 16.58
C HIS A 273 -5.07 14.72 16.39
N SER A 274 -3.95 14.74 17.14
CA SER A 274 -2.83 15.62 16.83
C SER A 274 -1.80 14.84 16.01
N PRO A 275 -1.57 15.21 14.74
CA PRO A 275 -0.57 14.54 13.92
C PRO A 275 0.86 14.72 14.44
N HIS A 276 1.13 15.79 15.19
CA HIS A 276 2.43 16.04 15.80
C HIS A 276 2.64 15.29 17.13
N GLY A 277 1.59 14.73 17.73
CA GLY A 277 1.68 14.06 19.03
C GLY A 277 1.95 15.02 20.21
N ASN A 278 1.81 16.31 20.02
CA ASN A 278 2.18 17.35 20.98
C ASN A 278 1.10 17.58 22.06
N GLN A 279 1.53 17.68 23.32
CA GLN A 279 0.64 18.03 24.45
C GLN A 279 0.48 19.54 24.68
N SER A 280 1.21 20.38 23.95
CA SER A 280 1.37 21.80 24.30
C SER A 280 0.20 22.72 23.98
N HIS A 281 -0.83 22.24 23.31
CA HIS A 281 -2.09 22.96 23.27
C HIS A 281 -2.95 22.53 24.47
N ALA A 282 -2.80 23.25 25.56
CA ALA A 282 -3.42 23.00 26.88
C ALA A 282 -4.96 22.83 26.87
N ASN A 283 -5.60 23.00 25.72
CA ASN A 283 -7.04 22.94 25.53
C ASN A 283 -7.52 21.89 24.50
N GLN A 284 -6.64 21.07 23.93
CA GLN A 284 -7.07 20.02 23.00
C GLN A 284 -6.45 18.66 23.37
N PRO A 285 -7.26 17.71 23.70
CA PRO A 285 -6.89 16.35 24.05
C PRO A 285 -6.61 15.52 22.80
N HIS A 286 -5.51 14.77 22.79
CA HIS A 286 -5.05 14.03 21.61
C HIS A 286 -4.98 12.52 21.86
N ALA A 287 -5.53 11.75 20.91
CA ALA A 287 -5.71 10.30 21.01
C ALA A 287 -4.43 9.44 20.84
N ASN A 288 -3.33 10.00 20.30
CA ASN A 288 -2.21 9.23 19.76
C ASN A 288 -0.93 9.19 20.61
N GLN A 289 -0.99 9.45 21.93
CA GLN A 289 0.22 9.40 22.76
C GLN A 289 0.47 7.97 23.29
N PRO A 290 1.58 7.31 22.91
CA PRO A 290 1.90 5.97 23.41
C PRO A 290 2.25 5.94 24.90
N HIS A 291 2.56 7.08 25.52
CA HIS A 291 3.01 7.18 26.92
C HIS A 291 2.10 8.04 27.82
N ALA A 292 1.00 8.59 27.31
CA ALA A 292 0.00 9.22 28.20
C ALA A 292 -0.67 8.12 29.02
N ASN A 293 -0.79 8.35 30.33
CA ASN A 293 -1.60 7.52 31.19
C ASN A 293 -2.98 7.33 30.53
N GLN A 294 -3.45 6.11 30.43
CA GLN A 294 -4.71 5.76 29.75
C GLN A 294 -5.89 6.60 30.24
N GLN A 295 -5.89 6.98 31.53
CA GLN A 295 -6.87 7.85 32.12
C GLN A 295 -6.84 9.28 31.56
N ASN A 296 -5.65 9.86 31.36
CA ASN A 296 -5.51 11.21 30.80
C ASN A 296 -5.99 11.26 29.33
N ARG A 297 -5.74 10.18 28.57
CA ARG A 297 -6.20 10.05 27.19
C ARG A 297 -7.73 9.94 27.09
N ALA A 298 -8.33 9.12 27.94
CA ALA A 298 -9.77 8.96 27.98
C ALA A 298 -10.50 10.27 28.37
N GLN A 299 -9.98 10.95 29.40
CA GLN A 299 -10.49 12.25 29.81
C GLN A 299 -10.38 13.29 28.71
N ALA A 300 -9.29 13.26 28.00
CA ALA A 300 -9.01 14.13 26.89
C ALA A 300 -10.01 13.93 25.74
N LEU A 301 -10.20 12.70 25.28
CA LEU A 301 -11.19 12.38 24.24
C LEU A 301 -12.62 12.70 24.68
N ARG A 302 -12.92 12.52 25.96
CA ARG A 302 -14.22 12.92 26.52
C ARG A 302 -14.49 14.41 26.34
N GLN A 303 -13.50 15.28 26.55
CA GLN A 303 -13.67 16.73 26.36
C GLN A 303 -13.99 17.09 24.91
N VAL A 304 -13.42 16.35 23.93
CA VAL A 304 -13.79 16.52 22.52
C VAL A 304 -15.27 16.21 22.30
N CYS A 305 -15.78 15.12 22.86
CA CYS A 305 -17.20 14.77 22.73
C CYS A 305 -18.08 15.84 23.40
N LEU A 306 -17.72 16.29 24.61
CA LEU A 306 -18.46 17.28 25.37
C LEU A 306 -18.47 18.68 24.76
N SER A 307 -17.52 19.02 23.90
CA SER A 307 -17.53 20.30 23.16
C SER A 307 -18.74 20.46 22.24
N CYS A 308 -19.38 19.36 21.83
CA CYS A 308 -20.61 19.35 21.05
C CYS A 308 -21.81 18.74 21.80
N HIS A 309 -21.55 17.91 22.80
CA HIS A 309 -22.57 17.14 23.55
C HIS A 309 -22.65 17.55 25.02
N SER A 310 -22.66 18.85 25.31
CA SER A 310 -22.69 19.40 26.68
C SER A 310 -23.86 18.87 27.52
N ASP A 311 -25.03 18.66 26.91
CA ASP A 311 -26.26 18.33 27.61
C ASP A 311 -26.43 16.82 27.89
N LEU A 312 -25.58 15.96 27.27
CA LEU A 312 -25.66 14.50 27.47
C LEU A 312 -25.22 14.05 28.87
N PHE A 313 -24.62 14.93 29.67
CA PHE A 313 -24.16 14.61 31.01
C PHE A 313 -25.31 14.17 31.93
N ALA A 314 -26.52 14.71 31.73
CA ALA A 314 -27.69 14.38 32.52
C ALA A 314 -28.25 12.97 32.28
N HIS A 315 -27.95 12.37 31.13
CA HIS A 315 -28.53 11.09 30.71
C HIS A 315 -27.58 9.90 30.81
N HIS A 316 -26.27 10.13 30.92
CA HIS A 316 -25.24 9.10 31.05
C HIS A 316 -24.62 9.18 32.45
N GLN A 317 -25.33 8.68 33.48
CA GLN A 317 -24.75 8.56 34.83
C GLN A 317 -23.47 7.70 34.75
N ALA A 318 -22.34 8.33 35.06
CA ALA A 318 -21.08 7.68 35.40
C ALA A 318 -20.20 7.08 34.28
N ALA A 319 -20.47 7.20 33.02
CA ALA A 319 -19.50 6.74 32.03
C ALA A 319 -18.30 7.69 31.94
N ALA A 320 -17.19 7.33 32.53
CA ALA A 320 -15.93 8.07 32.45
C ALA A 320 -15.36 8.15 31.02
N GLU A 321 -15.76 7.23 30.13
CA GLU A 321 -15.15 7.04 28.81
C GLU A 321 -16.20 6.85 27.70
N CYS A 322 -16.46 7.91 26.93
CA CYS A 322 -17.37 7.83 25.78
C CYS A 322 -16.86 6.83 24.71
N VAL A 323 -15.55 6.78 24.52
CA VAL A 323 -14.89 5.99 23.47
C VAL A 323 -15.06 4.49 23.66
N SER A 324 -15.08 3.98 24.89
CA SER A 324 -15.22 2.55 25.17
C SER A 324 -16.55 1.97 24.66
N CYS A 325 -17.60 2.78 24.63
CA CYS A 325 -18.93 2.38 24.17
C CYS A 325 -19.22 2.83 22.73
N HIS A 326 -18.84 4.08 22.38
CA HIS A 326 -19.18 4.67 21.09
C HIS A 326 -18.13 4.47 20.01
N MET A 327 -16.95 3.95 20.34
CA MET A 327 -15.89 3.63 19.41
C MET A 327 -15.29 2.24 19.76
N PRO A 328 -16.08 1.17 19.73
CA PRO A 328 -15.62 -0.16 20.12
C PRO A 328 -14.46 -0.63 19.23
N ARG A 329 -13.73 -1.63 19.72
CA ARG A 329 -12.69 -2.27 18.92
C ARG A 329 -13.30 -3.28 17.99
N LEU A 330 -12.98 -3.14 16.71
CA LEU A 330 -13.38 -4.03 15.62
C LEU A 330 -12.15 -4.77 15.09
N ARG A 331 -12.37 -5.98 14.58
CA ARG A 331 -11.32 -6.78 13.93
C ARG A 331 -11.32 -6.51 12.44
N PRO A 332 -10.26 -5.96 11.86
CA PRO A 332 -10.16 -5.80 10.41
C PRO A 332 -9.96 -7.16 9.72
N THR A 333 -10.32 -7.24 8.45
CA THR A 333 -10.21 -8.47 7.67
C THR A 333 -8.87 -8.61 6.96
N ASN A 334 -8.15 -7.52 6.76
CA ASN A 334 -6.87 -7.48 6.06
C ASN A 334 -5.64 -7.50 6.98
N VAL A 335 -5.82 -7.51 8.29
CA VAL A 335 -4.72 -7.61 9.26
C VAL A 335 -5.13 -8.57 10.37
N ALA A 336 -4.53 -9.75 10.38
CA ALA A 336 -4.76 -10.77 11.41
C ALA A 336 -4.32 -10.27 12.80
N HIS A 337 -4.84 -10.91 13.84
CA HIS A 337 -4.44 -10.67 15.25
C HIS A 337 -4.52 -9.21 15.71
N SER A 338 -5.34 -8.38 15.07
CA SER A 338 -5.44 -6.95 15.36
C SER A 338 -6.87 -6.52 15.66
N ALA A 339 -7.00 -5.39 16.32
CA ALA A 339 -8.26 -4.70 16.49
C ALA A 339 -8.04 -3.20 16.33
N ILE A 340 -8.92 -2.55 15.59
CA ILE A 340 -8.92 -1.10 15.37
C ILE A 340 -10.14 -0.47 16.04
N THR A 341 -10.08 0.82 16.28
CA THR A 341 -11.19 1.58 16.86
C THR A 341 -12.25 1.89 15.79
N ASP A 342 -13.52 1.67 16.08
CA ASP A 342 -14.63 2.04 15.21
C ASP A 342 -14.80 3.56 15.13
N HIS A 343 -14.52 4.14 13.97
CA HIS A 343 -14.71 5.57 13.73
C HIS A 343 -16.12 5.92 13.22
N SER A 344 -17.02 4.96 13.10
CA SER A 344 -18.42 5.26 12.74
C SER A 344 -19.22 5.89 13.88
N ILE A 345 -18.70 5.85 15.09
CA ILE A 345 -19.25 6.45 16.31
C ILE A 345 -20.75 6.12 16.46
N PRO A 346 -21.12 4.85 16.60
CA PRO A 346 -22.52 4.44 16.68
C PRO A 346 -23.19 4.98 17.95
N ARG A 347 -24.46 5.39 17.84
CA ARG A 347 -25.25 5.87 18.97
C ARG A 347 -25.47 4.79 20.04
N ILE A 348 -25.57 3.54 19.63
CA ILE A 348 -25.73 2.37 20.50
C ILE A 348 -24.58 1.44 20.16
N ALA A 349 -23.83 1.02 21.19
CA ALA A 349 -22.80 0.01 21.01
C ALA A 349 -23.42 -1.26 20.40
N ARG A 350 -23.07 -1.57 19.17
CA ARG A 350 -23.46 -2.81 18.51
C ARG A 350 -22.29 -3.78 18.59
N ALA A 351 -22.60 -5.06 18.85
CA ALA A 351 -21.63 -6.10 18.61
C ALA A 351 -21.21 -6.04 17.13
N PRO A 352 -19.92 -6.12 16.81
CA PRO A 352 -19.47 -6.12 15.42
C PRO A 352 -20.13 -7.31 14.72
N GLN A 353 -20.99 -7.04 13.75
CA GLN A 353 -21.46 -8.08 12.85
C GLN A 353 -20.46 -8.23 11.73
N PRO A 354 -20.03 -9.46 11.42
CA PRO A 354 -19.21 -9.70 10.24
C PRO A 354 -20.02 -9.31 9.02
N GLU A 355 -19.57 -8.27 8.36
CA GLU A 355 -20.19 -7.76 7.16
C GLU A 355 -19.74 -8.62 5.97
N VAL A 356 -20.64 -9.33 5.35
CA VAL A 356 -20.40 -10.09 4.11
C VAL A 356 -20.44 -9.12 2.93
N ARG A 357 -19.34 -9.01 2.18
CA ARG A 357 -19.31 -8.26 0.90
C ARG A 357 -20.29 -8.92 -0.08
N SER A 358 -21.14 -8.13 -0.70
CA SER A 358 -21.70 -8.52 -1.98
C SER A 358 -20.62 -8.23 -3.04
N ALA A 359 -20.05 -9.29 -3.59
CA ALA A 359 -19.13 -9.19 -4.74
C ALA A 359 -19.82 -8.55 -5.96
N ASP A 360 -21.14 -8.40 -5.91
CA ASP A 360 -22.00 -7.96 -7.01
C ASP A 360 -22.32 -6.46 -6.98
N SER A 361 -21.84 -5.70 -5.97
CA SER A 361 -22.10 -4.26 -5.93
C SER A 361 -21.14 -3.49 -6.84
N GLU A 362 -21.69 -2.54 -7.59
CA GLU A 362 -20.90 -1.64 -8.44
C GLU A 362 -19.87 -0.84 -7.60
N PRO A 363 -18.60 -0.72 -8.04
CA PRO A 363 -17.62 0.15 -7.41
C PRO A 363 -18.08 1.60 -7.50
N LYS A 364 -18.03 2.32 -6.38
CA LYS A 364 -18.37 3.75 -6.32
C LYS A 364 -17.14 4.56 -5.93
N ALA A 365 -16.92 5.65 -6.64
CA ALA A 365 -15.87 6.59 -6.27
C ALA A 365 -16.14 7.18 -4.89
N TRP A 366 -15.11 7.31 -4.08
CA TRP A 366 -15.18 7.95 -2.75
C TRP A 366 -15.64 9.40 -2.84
N ARG A 367 -15.09 10.13 -3.79
CA ARG A 367 -15.54 11.44 -4.26
C ARG A 367 -15.63 11.42 -5.77
N GLU A 368 -16.43 12.31 -6.31
CA GLU A 368 -16.63 12.39 -7.76
C GLU A 368 -15.31 12.69 -8.48
N PRO A 369 -14.92 11.84 -9.44
CA PRO A 369 -13.77 12.09 -10.29
C PRO A 369 -14.06 13.18 -11.31
N ASP A 370 -13.06 13.55 -12.09
CA ASP A 370 -13.26 14.39 -13.27
C ASP A 370 -14.33 13.76 -14.18
N PRO A 371 -15.39 14.50 -14.56
CA PRO A 371 -16.47 13.99 -15.42
C PRO A 371 -15.97 13.34 -16.72
N ALA A 372 -14.84 13.81 -17.26
CA ALA A 372 -14.23 13.23 -18.46
C ALA A 372 -13.63 11.84 -18.21
N LEU A 373 -13.26 11.52 -16.97
CA LEU A 373 -12.58 10.28 -16.59
C LEU A 373 -13.50 9.23 -15.96
N VAL A 374 -14.74 9.58 -15.58
CA VAL A 374 -15.66 8.69 -14.83
C VAL A 374 -15.74 7.29 -15.43
N ARG A 375 -15.98 7.17 -16.75
CA ARG A 375 -16.11 5.86 -17.40
C ARG A 375 -14.78 5.11 -17.50
N ARG A 376 -13.71 5.85 -17.80
CA ARG A 376 -12.35 5.31 -17.84
C ARG A 376 -11.97 4.71 -16.49
N ASP A 377 -12.11 5.50 -15.43
CA ASP A 377 -11.71 5.12 -14.09
C ASP A 377 -12.56 3.97 -13.54
N LEU A 378 -13.86 3.96 -13.84
CA LEU A 378 -14.74 2.85 -13.46
C LEU A 378 -14.34 1.54 -14.16
N GLY A 379 -13.98 1.60 -15.43
CA GLY A 379 -13.53 0.43 -16.19
C GLY A 379 -12.21 -0.16 -15.65
N LEU A 380 -11.23 0.69 -15.35
CA LEU A 380 -9.97 0.30 -14.72
C LEU A 380 -10.21 -0.23 -13.30
N ALA A 381 -11.11 0.39 -12.52
CA ALA A 381 -11.46 -0.10 -11.20
C ALA A 381 -12.05 -1.52 -11.23
N TYR A 382 -12.92 -1.82 -12.20
CA TYR A 382 -13.44 -3.18 -12.38
C TYR A 382 -12.34 -4.18 -12.75
N PHE A 383 -11.39 -3.77 -13.60
CA PHE A 383 -10.26 -4.63 -13.98
C PHE A 383 -9.36 -4.96 -12.78
N ASP A 384 -8.97 -3.95 -12.01
CA ASP A 384 -8.12 -4.12 -10.83
C ASP A 384 -8.80 -4.97 -9.74
N LEU A 385 -10.11 -4.76 -9.52
CA LEU A 385 -10.91 -5.59 -8.62
C LEU A 385 -10.94 -7.05 -9.06
N ALA A 386 -11.14 -7.29 -10.35
CA ALA A 386 -11.15 -8.63 -10.91
C ALA A 386 -9.78 -9.31 -10.82
N SER A 387 -8.70 -8.56 -11.01
CA SER A 387 -7.32 -9.07 -10.90
C SER A 387 -7.02 -9.57 -9.49
N SER A 388 -7.57 -8.91 -8.46
CA SER A 388 -7.40 -9.32 -7.06
C SER A 388 -8.33 -10.42 -6.59
N THR A 389 -9.54 -10.53 -7.20
CA THR A 389 -10.59 -11.46 -6.74
C THR A 389 -10.86 -12.62 -7.69
N HIS A 390 -10.30 -12.57 -8.90
CA HIS A 390 -10.58 -13.49 -10.02
C HIS A 390 -12.07 -13.55 -10.41
N ALA A 391 -12.79 -12.45 -10.17
CA ALA A 391 -14.23 -12.37 -10.40
C ALA A 391 -14.58 -12.16 -11.88
N ALA A 392 -15.02 -13.21 -12.56
CA ALA A 392 -15.42 -13.15 -13.96
C ALA A 392 -16.49 -12.08 -14.29
N PRO A 393 -17.48 -11.77 -13.42
CA PRO A 393 -18.39 -10.65 -13.66
C PRO A 393 -17.68 -9.31 -13.81
N ASP A 394 -16.70 -9.03 -12.97
CA ASP A 394 -15.95 -7.76 -13.01
C ASP A 394 -15.11 -7.64 -14.29
N LEU A 395 -14.48 -8.73 -14.75
CA LEU A 395 -13.76 -8.74 -16.04
C LEU A 395 -14.70 -8.41 -17.21
N ARG A 396 -15.94 -8.93 -17.19
CA ARG A 396 -16.94 -8.60 -18.23
C ARG A 396 -17.32 -7.13 -18.19
N GLN A 397 -17.55 -6.56 -17.00
CA GLN A 397 -17.86 -5.14 -16.84
C GLN A 397 -16.69 -4.26 -17.28
N ALA A 398 -15.45 -4.58 -16.87
CA ALA A 398 -14.25 -3.89 -17.32
C ALA A 398 -14.19 -3.86 -18.86
N TYR A 399 -14.32 -5.03 -19.51
CA TYR A 399 -14.31 -5.11 -20.97
C TYR A 399 -15.41 -4.27 -21.61
N GLN A 400 -16.64 -4.39 -21.12
CA GLN A 400 -17.79 -3.64 -21.65
C GLN A 400 -17.57 -2.13 -21.57
N ILE A 401 -17.04 -1.64 -20.45
CA ILE A 401 -16.84 -0.20 -20.24
C ILE A 401 -15.65 0.29 -21.07
N LEU A 402 -14.48 -0.36 -20.95
CA LEU A 402 -13.25 0.10 -21.59
C LEU A 402 -13.32 0.00 -23.12
N SER A 403 -13.94 -1.05 -23.67
CA SER A 403 -14.08 -1.21 -25.12
C SER A 403 -14.99 -0.16 -25.77
N GLN A 404 -15.94 0.40 -25.00
CA GLN A 404 -16.87 1.44 -25.45
C GLN A 404 -16.36 2.87 -25.24
N LEU A 405 -15.18 3.05 -24.68
CA LEU A 405 -14.56 4.39 -24.60
C LEU A 405 -14.31 4.94 -26.01
N PRO A 406 -14.48 6.26 -26.20
CA PRO A 406 -14.15 6.91 -27.47
C PRO A 406 -12.69 6.61 -27.86
N PRO A 407 -12.39 6.46 -29.16
CA PRO A 407 -11.03 6.12 -29.62
C PRO A 407 -9.92 7.02 -29.03
N HIS A 408 -10.14 8.35 -28.99
CA HIS A 408 -9.17 9.27 -28.43
C HIS A 408 -8.93 9.07 -26.92
N ALA A 409 -9.98 8.79 -26.15
CA ALA A 409 -9.87 8.55 -24.70
C ALA A 409 -9.22 7.20 -24.37
N ARG A 410 -9.20 6.26 -25.32
CA ARG A 410 -8.62 4.94 -25.16
C ARG A 410 -7.19 4.88 -25.69
N GLN A 411 -6.97 5.39 -26.93
CA GLN A 411 -5.71 5.23 -27.64
C GLN A 411 -4.57 6.07 -27.05
N ASP A 412 -4.90 7.14 -26.33
CA ASP A 412 -3.93 8.02 -25.68
C ASP A 412 -3.72 7.67 -24.20
N ASP A 413 -4.26 6.51 -23.74
CA ASP A 413 -4.15 6.05 -22.37
C ASP A 413 -3.52 4.64 -22.31
N PRO A 414 -2.23 4.52 -21.97
CA PRO A 414 -1.53 3.26 -21.95
C PRO A 414 -2.10 2.25 -20.92
N ALA A 415 -2.70 2.72 -19.82
CA ALA A 415 -3.32 1.84 -18.85
C ALA A 415 -4.59 1.19 -19.42
N VAL A 416 -5.44 1.97 -20.10
CA VAL A 416 -6.65 1.47 -20.77
C VAL A 416 -6.28 0.47 -21.88
N GLU A 417 -5.27 0.78 -22.69
CA GLU A 417 -4.81 -0.11 -23.74
C GLU A 417 -4.25 -1.43 -23.16
N ALA A 418 -3.47 -1.37 -22.09
CA ALA A 418 -2.89 -2.56 -21.46
C ALA A 418 -3.98 -3.46 -20.83
N ASP A 419 -4.96 -2.89 -20.15
CA ASP A 419 -6.03 -3.64 -19.53
C ASP A 419 -6.97 -4.27 -20.57
N LEU A 420 -7.30 -3.53 -21.63
CA LEU A 420 -8.03 -4.10 -22.78
C LEU A 420 -7.23 -5.23 -23.45
N GLY A 421 -5.93 -5.07 -23.60
CA GLY A 421 -5.03 -6.11 -24.11
C GLY A 421 -5.11 -7.37 -23.27
N SER A 422 -5.07 -7.23 -21.95
CA SER A 422 -5.17 -8.35 -20.99
C SER A 422 -6.53 -9.06 -21.09
N LEU A 423 -7.63 -8.29 -21.17
CA LEU A 423 -8.98 -8.82 -21.31
C LEU A 423 -9.17 -9.58 -22.64
N LEU A 424 -8.64 -9.04 -23.73
CA LEU A 424 -8.68 -9.69 -25.06
C LEU A 424 -7.85 -10.96 -25.09
N LEU A 425 -6.67 -10.94 -24.47
CA LEU A 425 -5.80 -12.11 -24.38
C LEU A 425 -6.47 -13.24 -23.59
N ALA A 426 -7.16 -12.91 -22.51
CA ALA A 426 -7.95 -13.87 -21.74
C ALA A 426 -9.12 -14.49 -22.54
N GLN A 427 -9.64 -13.77 -23.55
CA GLN A 427 -10.67 -14.25 -24.47
C GLN A 427 -10.11 -15.04 -25.66
N GLY A 428 -8.76 -15.18 -25.76
CA GLY A 428 -8.10 -15.85 -26.88
C GLY A 428 -7.83 -14.94 -28.08
N GLU A 429 -8.15 -13.67 -28.02
CA GLU A 429 -8.00 -12.68 -29.08
C GLU A 429 -6.57 -12.10 -29.15
N ALA A 430 -5.57 -13.01 -29.30
CA ALA A 430 -4.16 -12.67 -29.20
C ALA A 430 -3.72 -11.57 -30.19
N GLN A 431 -4.23 -11.57 -31.43
CA GLN A 431 -3.87 -10.54 -32.42
C GLN A 431 -4.40 -9.14 -32.06
N LEU A 432 -5.58 -9.07 -31.40
CA LEU A 432 -6.11 -7.82 -30.88
C LEU A 432 -5.29 -7.36 -29.66
N ALA A 433 -4.97 -8.27 -28.77
CA ALA A 433 -4.14 -7.99 -27.58
C ALA A 433 -2.76 -7.43 -27.98
N ILE A 434 -2.09 -8.00 -28.98
CA ILE A 434 -0.81 -7.48 -29.51
C ILE A 434 -0.94 -6.00 -29.91
N ARG A 435 -2.02 -5.62 -30.61
CA ARG A 435 -2.22 -4.21 -31.01
C ARG A 435 -2.40 -3.29 -29.81
N MET A 436 -3.12 -3.74 -28.77
CA MET A 436 -3.31 -2.97 -27.55
C MET A 436 -2.00 -2.78 -26.80
N PHE A 437 -1.29 -3.87 -26.51
CA PHE A 437 -0.01 -3.80 -25.79
C PHE A 437 1.10 -3.08 -26.58
N ALA A 438 1.12 -3.20 -27.90
CA ALA A 438 2.05 -2.45 -28.74
C ALA A 438 1.81 -0.92 -28.64
N ARG A 439 0.55 -0.47 -28.55
CA ARG A 439 0.25 0.94 -28.32
C ARG A 439 0.61 1.37 -26.91
N ALA A 440 0.27 0.58 -25.90
CA ALA A 440 0.65 0.87 -24.51
C ALA A 440 2.18 0.99 -24.35
N SER A 441 2.94 0.03 -24.89
CA SER A 441 4.41 0.05 -24.83
C SER A 441 5.06 1.15 -25.68
N ALA A 442 4.39 1.63 -26.72
CA ALA A 442 4.87 2.76 -27.52
C ALA A 442 4.68 4.11 -26.79
N GLN A 443 3.62 4.24 -25.99
CA GLN A 443 3.34 5.43 -25.17
C GLN A 443 4.20 5.50 -23.92
N ASP A 444 4.48 4.37 -23.30
CA ASP A 444 5.39 4.24 -22.17
C ASP A 444 6.44 3.15 -22.44
N PRO A 445 7.47 3.46 -23.22
CA PRO A 445 8.49 2.48 -23.62
C PRO A 445 9.41 2.06 -22.46
N SER A 446 9.33 2.73 -21.32
CA SER A 446 10.05 2.38 -20.10
C SER A 446 9.26 1.44 -19.17
N ASN A 447 8.00 1.16 -19.47
CA ASN A 447 7.17 0.28 -18.66
C ASN A 447 7.39 -1.19 -19.03
N ALA A 448 8.21 -1.85 -18.25
CA ALA A 448 8.58 -3.26 -18.49
C ALA A 448 7.35 -4.19 -18.51
N ARG A 449 6.29 -3.88 -17.71
CA ARG A 449 5.07 -4.69 -17.66
C ARG A 449 4.32 -4.69 -19.00
N TYR A 450 4.19 -3.53 -19.66
CA TYR A 450 3.51 -3.46 -20.96
C TYR A 450 4.25 -4.27 -22.02
N ILE A 451 5.57 -4.23 -21.97
CA ILE A 451 6.44 -4.98 -22.90
C ILE A 451 6.37 -6.49 -22.60
N TYR A 452 6.35 -6.88 -21.32
CA TYR A 452 6.11 -8.25 -20.91
C TYR A 452 4.79 -8.80 -21.45
N CYS A 453 3.70 -8.04 -21.26
CA CYS A 453 2.38 -8.42 -21.77
C CYS A 453 2.34 -8.53 -23.30
N LEU A 454 3.10 -7.68 -24.02
CA LEU A 454 3.26 -7.79 -25.46
C LEU A 454 3.96 -9.11 -25.82
N GLY A 455 5.04 -9.46 -25.11
CA GLY A 455 5.76 -10.74 -25.31
C GLY A 455 4.84 -11.95 -25.12
N THR A 456 4.06 -11.95 -24.03
CA THR A 456 3.06 -13.00 -23.74
C THR A 456 1.98 -13.10 -24.85
N ALA A 457 1.49 -11.97 -25.34
CA ALA A 457 0.50 -11.96 -26.41
C ALA A 457 1.08 -12.49 -27.74
N LEU A 458 2.33 -12.15 -28.05
CA LEU A 458 3.07 -12.67 -29.21
C LEU A 458 3.26 -14.19 -29.12
N GLU A 459 3.60 -14.72 -27.94
CA GLU A 459 3.68 -16.18 -27.71
C GLU A 459 2.35 -16.86 -28.03
N ARG A 460 1.26 -16.33 -27.46
CA ARG A 460 -0.10 -16.87 -27.69
C ARG A 460 -0.52 -16.82 -29.16
N ALA A 461 0.00 -15.87 -29.91
CA ALA A 461 -0.21 -15.75 -31.37
C ALA A 461 0.73 -16.66 -32.21
N GLY A 462 1.64 -17.41 -31.57
CA GLY A 462 2.60 -18.27 -32.23
C GLY A 462 3.82 -17.54 -32.80
N LYS A 463 4.04 -16.28 -32.49
CA LYS A 463 5.15 -15.44 -32.98
C LYS A 463 6.35 -15.52 -32.02
N MET A 464 6.97 -16.72 -32.00
CA MET A 464 7.94 -17.09 -30.95
C MET A 464 9.18 -16.20 -30.93
N GLU A 465 9.76 -15.84 -32.06
CA GLU A 465 10.98 -15.00 -32.13
C GLU A 465 10.70 -13.58 -31.67
N GLU A 466 9.56 -13.00 -32.07
CA GLU A 466 9.11 -11.69 -31.64
C GLU A 466 8.86 -11.69 -30.11
N ALA A 467 8.22 -12.73 -29.57
CA ALA A 467 7.98 -12.91 -28.15
C ALA A 467 9.29 -12.93 -27.34
N VAL A 468 10.30 -13.69 -27.80
CA VAL A 468 11.62 -13.74 -27.18
C VAL A 468 12.28 -12.35 -27.13
N GLN A 469 12.15 -11.57 -28.21
CA GLN A 469 12.72 -10.21 -28.26
C GLN A 469 12.06 -9.28 -27.23
N GLU A 470 10.72 -9.27 -27.16
CA GLU A 470 10.01 -8.39 -26.23
C GLU A 470 10.19 -8.83 -24.78
N LEU A 471 10.22 -10.13 -24.46
CA LEU A 471 10.52 -10.60 -23.11
C LEU A 471 11.93 -10.22 -22.66
N LYS A 472 12.93 -10.32 -23.54
CA LYS A 472 14.29 -9.84 -23.22
C LYS A 472 14.31 -8.33 -22.98
N ARG A 473 13.64 -7.55 -23.82
CA ARG A 473 13.53 -6.11 -23.65
C ARG A 473 12.86 -5.75 -22.33
N SER A 474 11.82 -6.48 -21.94
CA SER A 474 11.19 -6.30 -20.63
C SER A 474 12.17 -6.55 -19.49
N ILE A 475 12.93 -7.64 -19.54
CA ILE A 475 13.97 -8.01 -18.57
C ILE A 475 15.10 -6.97 -18.51
N GLU A 476 15.49 -6.40 -19.65
CA GLU A 476 16.53 -5.34 -19.69
C GLU A 476 16.08 -4.07 -18.97
N ILE A 477 14.80 -3.72 -19.06
CA ILE A 477 14.22 -2.56 -18.37
C ILE A 477 14.04 -2.87 -16.89
N ASP A 478 13.39 -3.98 -16.56
CA ASP A 478 13.18 -4.41 -15.18
C ASP A 478 13.55 -5.88 -14.97
N PRO A 479 14.77 -6.14 -14.49
CA PRO A 479 15.22 -7.49 -14.18
C PRO A 479 14.54 -8.13 -12.95
N SER A 480 13.64 -7.45 -12.25
CA SER A 480 12.96 -8.01 -11.07
C SER A 480 11.72 -8.84 -11.39
N GLN A 481 11.38 -9.03 -12.66
CA GLN A 481 10.21 -9.79 -13.11
C GLN A 481 10.53 -11.29 -13.27
N PRO A 482 10.36 -12.14 -12.24
CA PRO A 482 10.72 -13.55 -12.35
C PRO A 482 9.91 -14.29 -13.42
N ASP A 483 8.64 -13.92 -13.64
CA ASP A 483 7.77 -14.54 -14.63
C ASP A 483 8.27 -14.35 -16.05
N ALA A 484 8.90 -13.22 -16.35
CA ALA A 484 9.48 -12.97 -17.67
C ALA A 484 10.64 -13.95 -18.00
N TYR A 485 11.45 -14.30 -17.00
CA TYR A 485 12.49 -15.32 -17.17
C TYR A 485 11.91 -16.72 -17.35
N LEU A 486 10.86 -17.05 -16.58
CA LEU A 486 10.20 -18.34 -16.66
C LEU A 486 9.57 -18.55 -18.04
N GLU A 487 8.86 -17.54 -18.53
CA GLU A 487 8.22 -17.58 -19.84
C GLU A 487 9.25 -17.65 -20.97
N LEU A 488 10.32 -16.85 -20.87
CA LEU A 488 11.45 -16.91 -21.79
C LEU A 488 12.11 -18.30 -21.82
N ALA A 489 12.29 -18.92 -20.65
CA ALA A 489 12.82 -20.28 -20.55
C ALA A 489 11.93 -21.32 -21.22
N GLN A 490 10.60 -21.19 -21.08
CA GLN A 490 9.64 -22.08 -21.74
C GLN A 490 9.66 -21.91 -23.27
N LEU A 491 9.76 -20.67 -23.77
CA LEU A 491 9.90 -20.39 -25.20
C LEU A 491 11.16 -20.99 -25.79
N TYR A 492 12.30 -20.83 -25.11
CA TYR A 492 13.56 -21.45 -25.54
C TYR A 492 13.46 -22.95 -25.55
N LYS A 493 12.83 -23.57 -24.55
CA LYS A 493 12.62 -25.03 -24.52
C LYS A 493 11.74 -25.51 -25.68
N LYS A 494 10.63 -24.81 -25.98
CA LYS A 494 9.75 -25.09 -27.12
C LYS A 494 10.50 -25.00 -28.46
N SER A 495 11.49 -24.13 -28.54
CA SER A 495 12.32 -23.90 -29.73
C SER A 495 13.59 -24.77 -29.77
N GLY A 496 13.76 -25.75 -28.86
CA GLY A 496 14.94 -26.61 -28.79
C GLY A 496 16.23 -25.93 -28.30
N ARG A 497 16.14 -24.72 -27.74
CA ARG A 497 17.26 -23.90 -27.26
C ARG A 497 17.55 -24.17 -25.79
N GLU A 498 17.97 -25.39 -25.47
CA GLU A 498 18.13 -25.90 -24.11
C GLU A 498 19.13 -25.11 -23.23
N THR A 499 20.20 -24.59 -23.85
CA THR A 499 21.21 -23.82 -23.11
C THR A 499 20.64 -22.49 -22.63
N GLU A 500 19.95 -21.78 -23.51
CA GLU A 500 19.30 -20.50 -23.19
C GLU A 500 18.16 -20.70 -22.21
N SER A 501 17.38 -21.77 -22.34
CA SER A 501 16.34 -22.12 -21.37
C SER A 501 16.92 -22.29 -19.97
N ARG A 502 18.00 -23.07 -19.83
CA ARG A 502 18.67 -23.26 -18.53
C ARG A 502 19.26 -21.97 -17.97
N ASN A 503 19.75 -21.07 -18.82
CA ASN A 503 20.26 -19.78 -18.36
C ASN A 503 19.12 -18.90 -17.83
N ALA A 504 18.00 -18.81 -18.53
CA ALA A 504 16.84 -18.07 -18.07
C ALA A 504 16.28 -18.63 -16.73
N LEU A 505 16.22 -19.96 -16.57
CA LEU A 505 15.83 -20.59 -15.31
C LEU A 505 16.80 -20.27 -14.15
N ARG A 506 18.10 -20.17 -14.44
CA ARG A 506 19.08 -19.77 -13.44
C ARG A 506 18.82 -18.34 -12.91
N GLU A 507 18.49 -17.42 -13.81
CA GLU A 507 18.15 -16.06 -13.41
C GLU A 507 16.81 -16.02 -12.68
N TYR A 508 15.80 -16.78 -13.10
CA TYR A 508 14.56 -16.97 -12.36
C TYR A 508 14.83 -17.42 -10.89
N LEU A 509 15.66 -18.46 -10.70
CA LEU A 509 16.00 -18.98 -9.37
C LEU A 509 16.78 -17.99 -8.50
N ARG A 510 17.30 -16.91 -9.05
CA ARG A 510 17.91 -15.82 -8.31
C ARG A 510 16.86 -15.07 -7.46
N PHE A 511 15.63 -14.95 -7.97
CA PHE A 511 14.52 -14.32 -7.26
C PHE A 511 13.69 -15.33 -6.47
N MET A 512 13.58 -16.56 -6.95
CA MET A 512 12.81 -17.65 -6.33
C MET A 512 13.70 -18.88 -6.01
N PRO A 513 14.70 -18.74 -5.14
CA PRO A 513 15.64 -19.83 -4.85
C PRO A 513 14.99 -21.05 -4.20
N GLN A 514 13.82 -20.89 -3.58
CA GLN A 514 13.03 -21.98 -2.98
C GLN A 514 12.20 -22.78 -3.99
N ASN A 515 12.12 -22.37 -5.25
CA ASN A 515 11.34 -23.12 -6.23
C ASN A 515 12.04 -24.43 -6.62
N ILE A 516 11.57 -25.52 -5.99
CA ILE A 516 12.15 -26.86 -6.10
C ILE A 516 11.90 -27.48 -7.48
N GLN A 517 10.78 -27.16 -8.12
CA GLN A 517 10.39 -27.78 -9.39
C GLN A 517 11.35 -27.43 -10.54
N LEU A 518 12.13 -26.37 -10.37
CA LEU A 518 13.07 -25.85 -11.35
C LEU A 518 14.55 -26.09 -10.97
N ARG A 519 14.83 -26.66 -9.81
CA ARG A 519 16.17 -27.10 -9.41
C ARG A 519 16.43 -28.51 -9.88
#